data_6eb74713fc096414a7d1260aece795ff
#
_entry.id   6eb74713fc096414a7d1260aece795ff
#
_cell.length_a   1.000
_cell.length_b   1.000
_cell.length_c   1.000
_cell.angle_alpha   90.00
_cell.angle_beta   90.00
_cell.angle_gamma   90.00
#
_symmetry.space_group_name_H-M   'P 1'
#
loop_
_entity.id
_entity.type
_entity.pdbx_description
1 polymer ?
#
loop_
_entity_poly.entity_id
_entity_poly.type
_entity_poly.pdbx_seq_one_letter_code
_entity_poly.pdbx_strand_id
1 'polypeptide(L)'
;YVGQEMDMSLLEAQHAVWSLEPRVIPIQEVVIRAVNPIRLLREMLKAKKTNYASVPVYLTTFYREGVRYKQKFRNLTEAVFKIYKPSSLLNHSQDHVKLLKMSRIVDSQERDTLIAKMSAGIDACLQLDIVKNLPDFLLPDDKGNVYSYASCDMTVIDNRLVNVISFRQNKGIKEPLYCGELYIDAENNALVQARLEINPAYVRQATDMF
;
A
#
# COMPACT_ATOMS: atom_id res chain seq x y z
N TYR A 1 -15.29 28.88 4.45
CA TYR A 1 -16.50 29.68 4.27
C TYR A 1 -17.64 28.81 3.78
N VAL A 2 -18.87 29.14 4.16
CA VAL A 2 -20.09 28.48 3.65
C VAL A 2 -20.32 28.94 2.22
N GLY A 3 -20.50 28.01 1.26
CA GLY A 3 -20.85 28.36 -0.12
C GLY A 3 -22.23 28.98 -0.16
N GLN A 4 -22.39 30.11 -0.83
CA GLN A 4 -23.68 30.76 -1.08
C GLN A 4 -23.95 30.77 -2.58
N GLU A 5 -25.14 30.34 -2.97
CA GLU A 5 -25.64 30.52 -4.34
C GLU A 5 -26.31 31.86 -4.48
N MET A 6 -25.99 32.57 -5.56
CA MET A 6 -26.51 33.91 -5.81
C MET A 6 -27.00 34.05 -7.22
N ASP A 7 -28.08 34.88 -7.34
CA ASP A 7 -28.63 35.27 -8.63
C ASP A 7 -27.67 36.25 -9.33
N MET A 8 -27.34 35.96 -10.59
CA MET A 8 -26.45 36.78 -11.42
C MET A 8 -26.97 38.24 -11.59
N SER A 9 -28.26 38.48 -11.43
CA SER A 9 -28.85 39.83 -11.49
C SER A 9 -28.37 40.77 -10.38
N LEU A 10 -27.85 40.23 -9.26
CA LEU A 10 -27.29 41.00 -8.14
C LEU A 10 -25.84 41.40 -8.35
N LEU A 11 -25.15 40.83 -9.34
CA LEU A 11 -23.77 41.15 -9.68
C LEU A 11 -23.58 42.48 -10.42
N GLU A 12 -24.64 43.04 -10.98
CA GLU A 12 -24.61 44.32 -11.72
C GLU A 12 -24.66 45.54 -10.80
N ALA A 13 -24.89 45.36 -9.49
CA ALA A 13 -24.80 46.47 -8.55
C ALA A 13 -23.34 46.84 -8.23
N GLN A 14 -22.92 48.01 -8.67
CA GLN A 14 -21.53 48.52 -8.65
C GLN A 14 -20.84 48.62 -7.30
N HIS A 15 -21.49 48.22 -6.17
CA HIS A 15 -20.91 48.24 -4.82
C HIS A 15 -21.46 47.12 -3.93
N ALA A 16 -21.55 45.89 -4.41
CA ALA A 16 -21.94 44.78 -3.58
C ALA A 16 -20.82 44.37 -2.61
N VAL A 17 -21.01 44.59 -1.31
CA VAL A 17 -20.10 44.06 -0.27
C VAL A 17 -20.58 42.65 0.09
N TRP A 18 -19.72 41.67 -0.12
CA TRP A 18 -20.01 40.28 0.14
C TRP A 18 -19.50 39.91 1.53
N SER A 19 -20.36 39.51 2.41
CA SER A 19 -20.00 38.98 3.73
C SER A 19 -20.14 37.47 3.68
N LEU A 20 -19.03 36.72 3.70
CA LEU A 20 -19.02 35.27 3.78
C LEU A 20 -18.96 34.83 5.25
N GLU A 21 -19.85 33.96 5.64
CA GLU A 21 -19.79 33.36 6.97
C GLU A 21 -18.63 32.37 7.07
N PRO A 22 -17.78 32.46 8.11
CA PRO A 22 -16.73 31.49 8.30
C PRO A 22 -17.32 30.13 8.61
N ARG A 23 -16.93 29.11 7.83
CA ARG A 23 -17.25 27.72 8.16
C ARG A 23 -16.34 27.27 9.29
N VAL A 24 -16.88 27.11 10.48
CA VAL A 24 -16.18 26.45 11.57
C VAL A 24 -16.12 24.96 11.24
N ILE A 25 -14.92 24.46 10.91
CA ILE A 25 -14.66 23.03 10.84
C ILE A 25 -14.34 22.60 12.27
N PRO A 26 -15.21 21.85 12.96
CA PRO A 26 -14.88 21.34 14.27
C PRO A 26 -13.65 20.43 14.13
N ILE A 27 -12.53 20.87 14.69
CA ILE A 27 -11.38 19.99 14.86
C ILE A 27 -11.81 19.02 15.96
N GLN A 28 -12.13 17.78 15.58
CA GLN A 28 -12.35 16.74 16.58
C GLN A 28 -11.06 16.64 17.40
N GLU A 29 -11.19 16.77 18.71
CA GLU A 29 -10.08 16.53 19.63
C GLU A 29 -9.59 15.10 19.41
N VAL A 30 -8.44 14.98 18.78
CA VAL A 30 -7.78 13.68 18.61
C VAL A 30 -7.16 13.36 19.97
N VAL A 31 -7.86 12.60 20.79
CA VAL A 31 -7.29 12.04 22.02
C VAL A 31 -6.24 11.03 21.59
N ILE A 32 -4.98 11.46 21.57
CA ILE A 32 -3.83 10.60 21.32
C ILE A 32 -3.73 9.62 22.49
N ARG A 33 -4.35 8.46 22.35
CA ARG A 33 -4.09 7.34 23.25
C ARG A 33 -2.82 6.66 22.75
N ALA A 34 -1.81 6.57 23.60
CA ALA A 34 -0.62 5.78 23.31
C ALA A 34 -1.05 4.33 23.03
N VAL A 35 -1.08 3.96 21.77
CA VAL A 35 -1.46 2.60 21.34
C VAL A 35 -0.23 1.73 21.41
N ASN A 36 -0.31 0.59 22.09
CA ASN A 36 0.75 -0.40 22.10
C ASN A 36 0.85 -0.99 20.69
N PRO A 37 1.96 -0.78 19.94
CA PRO A 37 2.07 -1.21 18.55
C PRO A 37 1.98 -2.74 18.38
N ILE A 38 2.56 -3.50 19.29
CA ILE A 38 2.51 -4.98 19.24
C ILE A 38 1.07 -5.47 19.45
N ARG A 39 0.34 -4.87 20.39
CA ARG A 39 -1.07 -5.19 20.59
C ARG A 39 -1.89 -4.88 19.34
N LEU A 40 -1.67 -3.74 18.72
CA LEU A 40 -2.39 -3.34 17.51
C LEU A 40 -2.10 -4.30 16.34
N LEU A 41 -0.85 -4.74 16.16
CA LEU A 41 -0.51 -5.77 15.16
C LEU A 41 -1.24 -7.09 15.42
N ARG A 42 -1.32 -7.54 16.67
CA ARG A 42 -2.08 -8.75 17.02
C ARG A 42 -3.57 -8.60 16.71
N GLU A 43 -4.17 -7.46 17.01
CA GLU A 43 -5.57 -7.18 16.68
C GLU A 43 -5.80 -7.14 15.16
N MET A 44 -4.89 -6.54 14.40
CA MET A 44 -4.90 -6.56 12.95
C MET A 44 -4.88 -8.00 12.39
N LEU A 45 -3.99 -8.85 12.91
CA LEU A 45 -3.90 -10.25 12.47
C LEU A 45 -5.18 -11.04 12.81
N LYS A 46 -5.78 -10.81 13.97
CA LYS A 46 -7.07 -11.42 14.34
C LYS A 46 -8.20 -10.95 13.43
N ALA A 47 -8.22 -9.64 13.10
CA ALA A 47 -9.23 -9.04 12.24
C ALA A 47 -9.08 -9.44 10.76
N LYS A 48 -8.00 -10.13 10.37
CA LYS A 48 -7.79 -10.62 9.00
C LYS A 48 -8.99 -11.40 8.47
N LYS A 49 -9.64 -12.21 9.30
CA LYS A 49 -10.80 -13.04 8.91
C LYS A 49 -12.04 -12.22 8.53
N THR A 50 -12.18 -11.03 9.11
CA THR A 50 -13.33 -10.15 8.90
C THR A 50 -13.07 -9.12 7.81
N ASN A 51 -11.83 -8.65 7.69
CA ASN A 51 -11.48 -7.52 6.84
C ASN A 51 -11.08 -7.92 5.41
N TYR A 52 -10.71 -9.18 5.19
CA TYR A 52 -10.22 -9.64 3.88
C TYR A 52 -11.04 -10.81 3.34
N ALA A 53 -10.96 -11.03 2.03
CA ALA A 53 -11.75 -12.06 1.36
C ALA A 53 -11.49 -13.45 1.94
N SER A 54 -12.53 -14.03 2.56
CA SER A 54 -12.51 -15.40 3.10
C SER A 54 -12.85 -16.47 2.06
N VAL A 55 -13.31 -16.05 0.89
CA VAL A 55 -13.65 -16.91 -0.26
C VAL A 55 -12.74 -16.58 -1.43
N PRO A 56 -12.57 -17.51 -2.39
CA PRO A 56 -11.83 -17.23 -3.61
C PRO A 56 -12.46 -16.09 -4.41
N VAL A 57 -11.61 -15.25 -5.01
CA VAL A 57 -12.05 -14.13 -5.86
C VAL A 57 -11.34 -14.14 -7.20
N TYR A 58 -12.01 -13.61 -8.22
CA TYR A 58 -11.42 -13.33 -9.52
C TYR A 58 -11.19 -11.84 -9.67
N LEU A 59 -9.95 -11.47 -10.06
CA LEU A 59 -9.58 -10.10 -10.34
C LEU A 59 -9.29 -9.95 -11.84
N THR A 60 -9.66 -8.81 -12.42
CA THR A 60 -9.14 -8.37 -13.70
C THR A 60 -8.18 -7.23 -13.42
N THR A 61 -6.91 -7.39 -13.75
CA THR A 61 -5.84 -6.47 -13.38
C THR A 61 -5.15 -5.91 -14.61
N PHE A 62 -4.76 -4.65 -14.52
CA PHE A 62 -3.87 -4.02 -15.48
C PHE A 62 -2.45 -3.97 -14.92
N TYR A 63 -1.51 -4.50 -15.67
CA TYR A 63 -0.09 -4.51 -15.34
C TYR A 63 0.66 -3.61 -16.31
N ARG A 64 1.57 -2.81 -15.78
CA ARG A 64 2.49 -2.00 -16.58
C ARG A 64 3.89 -2.09 -16.01
N GLU A 65 4.85 -2.42 -16.86
CA GLU A 65 6.27 -2.43 -16.56
C GLU A 65 7.02 -1.63 -17.61
N GLY A 66 7.94 -0.77 -17.20
CA GLY A 66 8.68 0.05 -18.12
C GLY A 66 10.09 0.39 -17.67
N VAL A 67 11.04 0.25 -18.59
CA VAL A 67 12.42 0.72 -18.40
C VAL A 67 12.59 2.04 -19.14
N ARG A 68 12.94 3.10 -18.41
CA ARG A 68 13.19 4.44 -18.95
C ARG A 68 14.69 4.74 -18.98
N TYR A 69 15.14 5.30 -20.07
CA TYR A 69 16.49 5.86 -20.22
C TYR A 69 16.41 7.20 -20.90
N LYS A 70 17.02 8.25 -20.32
CA LYS A 70 16.97 9.64 -20.83
C LYS A 70 15.55 10.07 -21.21
N GLN A 71 14.60 9.89 -20.31
CA GLN A 71 13.17 10.24 -20.43
C GLN A 71 12.36 9.48 -21.52
N LYS A 72 12.96 8.54 -22.24
CA LYS A 72 12.26 7.67 -23.20
C LYS A 72 12.12 6.26 -22.64
N PHE A 73 10.99 5.64 -22.91
CA PHE A 73 10.85 4.20 -22.62
C PHE A 73 11.67 3.41 -23.61
N ARG A 74 12.61 2.61 -23.12
CA ARG A 74 13.29 1.58 -23.91
C ARG A 74 12.47 0.31 -24.02
N ASN A 75 11.77 0.01 -22.97
CA ASN A 75 10.86 -1.11 -22.91
C ASN A 75 9.62 -0.67 -22.14
N LEU A 76 8.45 -0.90 -22.70
CA LEU A 76 7.16 -0.70 -22.03
C LEU A 76 6.29 -1.89 -22.34
N THR A 77 5.91 -2.62 -21.32
CA THR A 77 4.98 -3.75 -21.40
C THR A 77 3.71 -3.40 -20.66
N GLU A 78 2.59 -3.55 -21.30
CA GLU A 78 1.26 -3.40 -20.71
C GLU A 78 0.49 -4.70 -20.91
N ALA A 79 -0.15 -5.18 -19.88
CA ALA A 79 -0.90 -6.43 -19.95
C ALA A 79 -2.17 -6.38 -19.08
N VAL A 80 -3.17 -7.12 -19.53
CA VAL A 80 -4.38 -7.38 -18.75
C VAL A 80 -4.37 -8.85 -18.36
N PHE A 81 -4.49 -9.10 -17.06
CA PHE A 81 -4.55 -10.45 -16.52
C PHE A 81 -5.89 -10.72 -15.87
N LYS A 82 -6.33 -11.97 -15.91
CA LYS A 82 -7.33 -12.52 -15.01
C LYS A 82 -6.60 -13.33 -13.95
N ILE A 83 -6.80 -12.98 -12.68
CA ILE A 83 -6.15 -13.63 -11.55
C ILE A 83 -7.22 -14.32 -10.72
N TYR A 84 -7.06 -15.62 -10.48
CA TYR A 84 -7.78 -16.34 -9.46
C TYR A 84 -6.98 -16.26 -8.16
N LYS A 85 -7.55 -15.63 -7.17
CA LYS A 85 -6.99 -15.46 -5.83
C LYS A 85 -7.74 -16.38 -4.88
N PRO A 86 -7.11 -17.43 -4.33
CA PRO A 86 -7.71 -18.20 -3.26
C PRO A 86 -8.00 -17.35 -2.04
N SER A 87 -8.78 -17.90 -1.09
CA SER A 87 -9.04 -17.20 0.17
C SER A 87 -7.76 -16.66 0.80
N SER A 88 -7.78 -15.42 1.26
CA SER A 88 -6.66 -14.79 1.99
C SER A 88 -6.37 -15.46 3.34
N LEU A 89 -7.26 -16.35 3.79
CA LEU A 89 -7.08 -17.12 5.02
C LEU A 89 -6.28 -18.41 4.81
N LEU A 90 -6.12 -18.85 3.56
CA LEU A 90 -5.35 -20.04 3.22
C LEU A 90 -3.87 -19.65 3.07
N ASN A 91 -3.06 -20.01 4.06
CA ASN A 91 -1.63 -19.85 3.98
C ASN A 91 -1.05 -20.70 2.83
N HIS A 92 -0.04 -20.16 2.12
CA HIS A 92 0.68 -20.84 1.04
C HIS A 92 -0.15 -21.25 -0.20
N SER A 93 -1.38 -20.75 -0.36
CA SER A 93 -2.14 -20.96 -1.60
C SER A 93 -1.59 -20.09 -2.73
N GLN A 94 -1.34 -20.68 -3.89
CA GLN A 94 -0.84 -19.96 -5.05
C GLN A 94 -1.98 -19.23 -5.79
N ASP A 95 -1.68 -18.01 -6.23
CA ASP A 95 -2.53 -17.29 -7.17
C ASP A 95 -2.34 -17.88 -8.58
N HIS A 96 -3.43 -18.00 -9.34
CA HIS A 96 -3.35 -18.45 -10.73
C HIS A 96 -3.57 -17.27 -11.67
N VAL A 97 -2.61 -17.04 -12.53
CA VAL A 97 -2.59 -15.89 -13.45
C VAL A 97 -2.85 -16.34 -14.87
N LYS A 98 -3.82 -15.71 -15.56
CA LYS A 98 -4.09 -15.91 -16.97
C LYS A 98 -3.93 -14.59 -17.71
N LEU A 99 -3.01 -14.53 -18.67
CA LEU A 99 -2.89 -13.41 -19.58
C LEU A 99 -4.11 -13.34 -20.51
N LEU A 100 -4.75 -12.19 -20.58
CA LEU A 100 -5.87 -11.92 -21.48
C LEU A 100 -5.44 -11.11 -22.69
N LYS A 101 -4.65 -10.05 -22.48
CA LYS A 101 -4.17 -9.16 -23.54
C LYS A 101 -2.83 -8.55 -23.15
N MET A 102 -1.99 -8.31 -24.13
CA MET A 102 -0.69 -7.67 -23.95
C MET A 102 -0.40 -6.71 -25.10
N SER A 103 0.24 -5.60 -24.76
CA SER A 103 0.87 -4.66 -25.69
C SER A 103 2.30 -4.42 -25.24
N ARG A 104 3.21 -4.30 -26.19
CA ARG A 104 4.62 -4.04 -25.89
C ARG A 104 5.23 -3.07 -26.89
N ILE A 105 6.00 -2.14 -26.38
CA ILE A 105 6.88 -1.25 -27.13
C ILE A 105 8.32 -1.62 -26.73
N VAL A 106 9.14 -2.03 -27.70
CA VAL A 106 10.54 -2.41 -27.47
C VAL A 106 11.44 -1.70 -28.46
N ASP A 107 12.55 -1.23 -27.98
CA ASP A 107 13.68 -0.85 -28.82
C ASP A 107 14.35 -2.12 -29.35
N SER A 108 14.51 -2.26 -30.64
CA SER A 108 14.54 -3.38 -31.56
C SER A 108 15.48 -4.59 -31.35
N GLN A 109 16.08 -4.83 -30.19
CA GLN A 109 17.11 -5.89 -30.07
C GLN A 109 16.86 -7.05 -29.07
N GLU A 110 15.78 -7.08 -28.31
CA GLU A 110 15.58 -8.14 -27.28
C GLU A 110 14.21 -8.82 -27.40
N ARG A 111 14.08 -9.86 -28.22
CA ARG A 111 12.79 -10.55 -28.42
C ARG A 111 12.54 -11.81 -27.59
N ASP A 112 13.57 -12.53 -27.14
CA ASP A 112 13.40 -13.95 -26.76
C ASP A 112 13.21 -14.29 -25.27
N THR A 113 13.31 -13.32 -24.35
CA THR A 113 13.19 -13.60 -22.90
C THR A 113 11.91 -13.08 -22.27
N LEU A 114 10.89 -12.82 -23.03
CA LEU A 114 9.77 -11.96 -22.69
C LEU A 114 8.78 -12.54 -21.71
N ILE A 115 8.29 -13.73 -21.98
CA ILE A 115 7.22 -14.37 -21.20
C ILE A 115 7.73 -14.67 -19.79
N ALA A 116 8.97 -15.14 -19.67
CA ALA A 116 9.58 -15.41 -18.38
C ALA A 116 9.75 -14.15 -17.52
N LYS A 117 10.20 -13.03 -18.12
CA LYS A 117 10.32 -11.74 -17.40
C LYS A 117 8.97 -11.19 -16.94
N MET A 118 7.92 -11.32 -17.77
CA MET A 118 6.56 -10.90 -17.38
C MET A 118 5.98 -11.76 -16.27
N SER A 119 6.15 -13.08 -16.31
CA SER A 119 5.73 -13.96 -15.24
C SER A 119 6.40 -13.57 -13.94
N ALA A 120 7.71 -13.35 -13.93
CA ALA A 120 8.43 -12.92 -12.75
C ALA A 120 7.93 -11.56 -12.21
N GLY A 121 7.61 -10.60 -13.08
CA GLY A 121 7.12 -9.29 -12.68
C GLY A 121 5.74 -9.32 -12.04
N ILE A 122 4.78 -10.05 -12.61
CA ILE A 122 3.44 -10.18 -12.01
C ILE A 122 3.48 -11.00 -10.73
N ASP A 123 4.30 -12.05 -10.66
CA ASP A 123 4.45 -12.87 -9.46
C ASP A 123 5.08 -12.05 -8.33
N ALA A 124 6.08 -11.22 -8.62
CA ALA A 124 6.65 -10.28 -7.65
C ALA A 124 5.60 -9.30 -7.11
N CYS A 125 4.72 -8.75 -7.98
CA CYS A 125 3.61 -7.90 -7.55
C CYS A 125 2.63 -8.65 -6.63
N LEU A 126 2.32 -9.92 -6.92
CA LEU A 126 1.41 -10.72 -6.11
C LEU A 126 2.03 -11.12 -4.77
N GLN A 127 3.35 -11.31 -4.72
CA GLN A 127 4.06 -11.57 -3.46
C GLN A 127 4.05 -10.36 -2.51
N LEU A 128 3.89 -9.14 -3.02
CA LEU A 128 3.70 -7.93 -2.23
C LEU A 128 2.32 -7.86 -1.53
N ASP A 129 1.44 -8.85 -1.71
CA ASP A 129 0.27 -9.01 -0.86
C ASP A 129 0.69 -9.48 0.54
N ILE A 130 1.16 -8.53 1.35
CA ILE A 130 1.68 -8.78 2.69
C ILE A 130 0.61 -9.26 3.68
N VAL A 131 -0.66 -9.14 3.36
CA VAL A 131 -1.76 -9.68 4.17
C VAL A 131 -1.91 -11.18 3.94
N LYS A 132 -1.73 -11.64 2.71
CA LYS A 132 -1.75 -13.05 2.36
C LYS A 132 -0.41 -13.72 2.71
N ASN A 133 0.68 -13.11 2.30
CA ASN A 133 2.05 -13.61 2.45
C ASN A 133 2.71 -12.91 3.64
N LEU A 134 2.22 -13.16 4.85
CA LEU A 134 2.62 -12.46 6.06
C LEU A 134 4.16 -12.44 6.23
N PRO A 135 4.81 -11.28 6.04
CA PRO A 135 6.25 -11.16 6.27
C PRO A 135 6.57 -11.06 7.77
N ASP A 136 7.80 -11.35 8.12
CA ASP A 136 8.29 -11.40 9.50
C ASP A 136 7.97 -10.15 10.33
N PHE A 137 7.99 -8.96 9.71
CA PHE A 137 7.67 -7.71 10.40
C PHE A 137 6.18 -7.53 10.77
N LEU A 138 5.31 -8.41 10.29
CA LEU A 138 3.90 -8.47 10.73
C LEU A 138 3.68 -9.52 11.82
N LEU A 139 4.69 -10.31 12.18
CA LEU A 139 4.62 -11.41 13.13
C LEU A 139 5.43 -11.10 14.40
N PRO A 140 4.97 -10.16 15.25
CA PRO A 140 5.74 -9.69 16.39
C PRO A 140 5.99 -10.76 17.46
N ASP A 141 5.16 -11.79 17.52
CA ASP A 141 5.29 -12.87 18.49
C ASP A 141 6.33 -13.92 18.06
N ASP A 142 6.41 -14.19 16.75
CA ASP A 142 7.33 -15.17 16.20
C ASP A 142 8.73 -14.61 16.00
N LYS A 143 8.82 -13.31 15.69
CA LYS A 143 10.06 -12.60 15.32
C LYS A 143 10.33 -11.37 16.17
N GLY A 144 9.83 -11.33 17.40
CA GLY A 144 9.95 -10.19 18.31
C GLY A 144 11.38 -9.74 18.63
N ASN A 145 12.36 -10.62 18.44
CA ASN A 145 13.79 -10.29 18.62
C ASN A 145 14.42 -9.69 17.35
N VAL A 146 13.74 -9.73 16.21
CA VAL A 146 14.26 -9.21 14.94
C VAL A 146 13.87 -7.75 14.74
N TYR A 147 12.64 -7.39 15.11
CA TYR A 147 12.07 -6.06 14.87
C TYR A 147 11.72 -5.33 16.15
N SER A 148 11.87 -4.01 16.12
CA SER A 148 11.32 -3.07 17.08
C SER A 148 10.20 -2.25 16.43
N TYR A 149 9.18 -1.95 17.22
CA TYR A 149 7.98 -1.23 16.77
C TYR A 149 7.78 0.01 17.64
N ALA A 150 7.37 1.09 17.01
CA ALA A 150 6.99 2.32 17.69
C ALA A 150 5.64 2.81 17.16
N SER A 151 4.79 3.30 18.06
CA SER A 151 3.57 4.00 17.66
C SER A 151 3.94 5.41 17.21
N CYS A 152 3.45 5.80 16.05
CA CYS A 152 3.51 7.17 15.54
C CYS A 152 2.15 7.85 15.75
N ASP A 153 2.04 9.10 15.28
CA ASP A 153 0.78 9.82 15.29
C ASP A 153 -0.27 9.16 14.38
N MET A 154 -1.53 9.42 14.70
CA MET A 154 -2.64 9.02 13.83
C MET A 154 -2.72 9.94 12.62
N THR A 155 -3.19 9.42 11.50
CA THR A 155 -3.44 10.20 10.28
C THR A 155 -4.77 9.81 9.64
N VAL A 156 -5.16 10.49 8.56
CA VAL A 156 -6.37 10.20 7.81
C VAL A 156 -6.00 9.75 6.39
N ILE A 157 -6.48 8.59 5.98
CA ILE A 157 -6.36 8.05 4.63
C ILE A 157 -7.77 7.72 4.13
N ASP A 158 -8.17 8.28 2.99
CA ASP A 158 -9.48 8.06 2.37
C ASP A 158 -10.66 8.22 3.35
N ASN A 159 -10.65 9.32 4.13
CA ASN A 159 -11.62 9.63 5.20
C ASN A 159 -11.67 8.62 6.36
N ARG A 160 -10.66 7.78 6.52
CA ARG A 160 -10.52 6.84 7.63
C ARG A 160 -9.40 7.29 8.55
N LEU A 161 -9.68 7.27 9.84
CA LEU A 161 -8.66 7.49 10.85
C LEU A 161 -7.81 6.23 10.98
N VAL A 162 -6.49 6.38 10.85
CA VAL A 162 -5.56 5.25 10.89
C VAL A 162 -4.46 5.49 11.93
N ASN A 163 -4.13 4.44 12.65
CA ASN A 163 -2.96 4.39 13.52
C ASN A 163 -1.72 4.08 12.67
N VAL A 164 -0.63 4.77 12.92
CA VAL A 164 0.65 4.54 12.24
C VAL A 164 1.62 3.84 13.17
N ILE A 165 2.17 2.73 12.73
CA ILE A 165 3.23 1.99 13.40
C ILE A 165 4.48 2.05 12.54
N SER A 166 5.58 2.58 13.05
CA SER A 166 6.89 2.40 12.44
C SER A 166 7.55 1.12 12.93
N PHE A 167 8.27 0.44 12.06
CA PHE A 167 9.03 -0.75 12.40
C PHE A 167 10.42 -0.71 11.76
N ARG A 168 11.38 -1.29 12.45
CA ARG A 168 12.77 -1.43 12.00
C ARG A 168 13.43 -2.65 12.64
N GLN A 169 14.43 -3.19 11.97
CA GLN A 169 15.23 -4.26 12.56
C GLN A 169 16.02 -3.78 13.79
N ASN A 170 16.21 -4.67 14.75
CA ASN A 170 16.94 -4.40 15.98
C ASN A 170 18.45 -4.21 15.72
N LYS A 171 19.10 -3.46 16.62
CA LYS A 171 20.54 -3.26 16.57
C LYS A 171 21.26 -4.62 16.68
N GLY A 172 22.24 -4.85 15.81
CA GLY A 172 23.02 -6.10 15.78
C GLY A 172 22.59 -7.05 14.65
N ILE A 173 21.39 -6.90 14.09
CA ILE A 173 20.97 -7.63 12.90
C ILE A 173 21.49 -6.88 11.68
N LYS A 174 22.35 -7.54 10.88
CA LYS A 174 23.03 -6.94 9.73
C LYS A 174 22.49 -7.39 8.38
N GLU A 175 21.40 -8.11 8.40
CA GLU A 175 20.69 -8.56 7.18
C GLU A 175 19.95 -7.41 6.51
N PRO A 176 19.78 -7.41 5.18
CA PRO A 176 19.03 -6.39 4.45
C PRO A 176 17.53 -6.62 4.60
N LEU A 177 16.99 -6.33 5.79
CA LEU A 177 15.57 -6.50 6.09
C LEU A 177 14.76 -5.25 5.76
N TYR A 178 13.45 -5.41 5.63
CA TYR A 178 12.53 -4.30 5.45
C TYR A 178 12.41 -3.45 6.71
N CYS A 179 12.23 -2.16 6.53
CA CYS A 179 11.77 -1.20 7.54
C CYS A 179 10.69 -0.30 6.93
N GLY A 180 9.94 0.41 7.76
CA GLY A 180 8.91 1.29 7.24
C GLY A 180 7.77 1.59 8.20
N GLU A 181 6.59 1.80 7.63
CA GLU A 181 5.39 2.19 8.34
C GLU A 181 4.19 1.35 7.91
N LEU A 182 3.37 1.01 8.88
CA LEU A 182 2.11 0.30 8.72
C LEU A 182 0.97 1.21 9.14
N TYR A 183 -0.05 1.32 8.31
CA TYR A 183 -1.21 2.16 8.51
C TYR A 183 -2.43 1.27 8.77
N ILE A 184 -2.92 1.27 10.00
CA ILE A 184 -3.96 0.36 10.48
C ILE A 184 -5.19 1.18 10.83
N ASP A 185 -6.33 0.84 10.23
CA ASP A 185 -7.62 1.47 10.47
C ASP A 185 -7.98 1.42 11.96
N ALA A 186 -8.35 2.56 12.52
CA ALA A 186 -8.63 2.69 13.94
C ALA A 186 -9.97 2.06 14.37
N GLU A 187 -10.88 1.85 13.42
CA GLU A 187 -12.22 1.30 13.68
C GLU A 187 -12.24 -0.22 13.60
N ASN A 188 -11.69 -0.79 12.52
CA ASN A 188 -11.81 -2.21 12.23
C ASN A 188 -10.48 -2.98 12.25
N ASN A 189 -9.36 -2.30 12.55
CA ASN A 189 -8.01 -2.85 12.56
C ASN A 189 -7.55 -3.45 11.21
N ALA A 190 -8.08 -3.01 10.08
CA ALA A 190 -7.58 -3.40 8.76
C ALA A 190 -6.25 -2.72 8.47
N LEU A 191 -5.30 -3.44 7.85
CA LEU A 191 -4.11 -2.84 7.27
C LEU A 191 -4.53 -2.11 5.98
N VAL A 192 -4.52 -0.78 6.01
CA VAL A 192 -4.97 0.07 4.89
C VAL A 192 -3.83 0.33 3.91
N GLN A 193 -2.64 0.58 4.44
CA GLN A 193 -1.45 0.90 3.66
C GLN A 193 -0.19 0.41 4.37
N ALA A 194 0.85 0.09 3.60
CA ALA A 194 2.20 -0.10 4.09
C ALA A 194 3.19 0.69 3.24
N ARG A 195 4.16 1.31 3.88
CA ARG A 195 5.33 1.91 3.23
C ARG A 195 6.54 1.10 3.63
N LEU A 196 7.19 0.50 2.66
CA LEU A 196 8.25 -0.46 2.88
C LEU A 196 9.50 -0.04 2.12
N GLU A 197 10.64 -0.13 2.79
CA GLU A 197 11.94 0.01 2.15
C GLU A 197 12.92 -1.02 2.74
N ILE A 198 13.91 -1.43 1.97
CA ILE A 198 15.03 -2.18 2.53
C ILE A 198 15.86 -1.22 3.37
N ASN A 199 16.25 -1.64 4.58
CA ASN A 199 17.02 -0.79 5.47
C ASN A 199 18.23 -0.19 4.73
N PRO A 200 18.32 1.15 4.57
CA PRO A 200 19.36 1.81 3.77
C PRO A 200 20.78 1.48 4.22
N ALA A 201 20.98 1.15 5.50
CA ALA A 201 22.30 0.78 6.03
C ALA A 201 22.81 -0.55 5.46
N TYR A 202 21.92 -1.42 5.00
CA TYR A 202 22.24 -2.77 4.53
C TYR A 202 21.83 -3.05 3.10
N VAL A 203 21.29 -2.08 2.38
CA VAL A 203 20.78 -2.23 1.00
C VAL A 203 21.84 -2.79 0.03
N ARG A 204 23.13 -2.50 0.25
CA ARG A 204 24.22 -3.04 -0.57
C ARG A 204 24.40 -4.56 -0.44
N GLN A 205 23.85 -5.15 0.62
CA GLN A 205 23.91 -6.60 0.86
C GLN A 205 22.67 -7.32 0.29
N ALA A 206 21.71 -6.57 -0.26
CA ALA A 206 20.46 -7.10 -0.82
C ALA A 206 20.60 -7.56 -2.29
N THR A 207 21.80 -7.64 -2.85
CA THR A 207 22.03 -8.00 -4.26
C THR A 207 21.50 -9.38 -4.65
N ASP A 208 21.30 -10.26 -3.71
CA ASP A 208 20.83 -11.63 -3.93
C ASP A 208 19.32 -11.82 -3.64
N MET A 209 18.60 -10.71 -3.34
CA MET A 209 17.18 -10.77 -3.02
C MET A 209 16.25 -10.51 -4.22
N PHE A 210 16.79 -10.24 -5.42
CA PHE A 210 16.03 -9.93 -6.64
C PHE A 210 16.48 -10.75 -7.85
#